data_916ddd288c5ea539a8819be25182a9ea
#
_entry.id   916ddd288c5ea539a8819be25182a9ea
#
_cell.length_a   1.000
_cell.length_b   1.000
_cell.length_c   1.000
_cell.angle_alpha   90.00
_cell.angle_beta   90.00
_cell.angle_gamma   90.00
#
_symmetry.space_group_name_H-M   'P 1'
#
loop_
_entity.id
_entity.type
_entity.pdbx_description
1 polymer ?
#
loop_
_entity_poly.entity_id
_entity_poly.type
_entity_poly.pdbx_seq_one_letter_code
_entity_poly.pdbx_strand_id
1 'polypeptide(L)'
;MLSKAYEPQEVEAHWRKHWEEARTFTPDMSAPGDPYSIVIPPPNVTGILHIGHALNQTLQDILCRHARQKGKNVLWIPGTDHAGIATQNVVERALAKEGKKRHDVGREAFIERVWEWKKQYGGQILEQIKELGSSVDWTREAFTMDDNLARAVRKVFVQLYKEGLIYKGKYIVNWCPRCHTALADDEVDHVDSKGSLWHVRYDFADGS
;
A
#
# COMPACT_ATOMS: atom_id res chain seq x y z
N MET A 1 23.72 -34.26 16.61
CA MET A 1 24.87 -33.41 16.25
C MET A 1 24.33 -32.35 15.27
N LEU A 2 24.73 -31.10 15.44
CA LEU A 2 24.41 -30.08 14.46
C LEU A 2 25.12 -30.38 13.13
N SER A 3 24.49 -30.07 12.00
CA SER A 3 25.09 -30.12 10.65
C SER A 3 26.34 -29.21 10.62
N LYS A 4 27.35 -29.60 9.82
CA LYS A 4 28.56 -28.78 9.65
C LYS A 4 28.29 -27.52 8.81
N ALA A 5 27.21 -27.51 8.01
CA ALA A 5 26.77 -26.39 7.21
C ALA A 5 25.35 -25.98 7.64
N TYR A 6 25.07 -24.68 7.52
CA TYR A 6 23.72 -24.17 7.67
C TYR A 6 22.92 -24.46 6.40
N GLU A 7 21.84 -25.20 6.55
CA GLU A 7 20.91 -25.53 5.44
C GLU A 7 19.67 -24.61 5.52
N PRO A 8 19.68 -23.44 4.86
CA PRO A 8 18.66 -22.40 5.08
C PRO A 8 17.25 -22.91 4.78
N GLN A 9 17.06 -23.66 3.72
CA GLN A 9 15.73 -24.08 3.30
C GLN A 9 15.01 -24.95 4.36
N GLU A 10 15.74 -25.85 5.01
CA GLU A 10 15.18 -26.72 6.06
C GLU A 10 14.92 -25.94 7.35
N VAL A 11 15.91 -25.14 7.76
CA VAL A 11 15.85 -24.39 9.02
C VAL A 11 14.80 -23.30 8.96
N GLU A 12 14.76 -22.54 7.89
CA GLU A 12 13.81 -21.42 7.72
C GLU A 12 12.36 -21.91 7.60
N ALA A 13 12.13 -22.98 6.83
CA ALA A 13 10.80 -23.58 6.70
C ALA A 13 10.29 -24.13 8.05
N HIS A 14 11.20 -24.78 8.84
CA HIS A 14 10.85 -25.31 10.16
C HIS A 14 10.45 -24.19 11.12
N TRP A 15 11.27 -23.13 11.23
CA TRP A 15 11.00 -22.05 12.17
C TRP A 15 9.81 -21.21 11.76
N ARG A 16 9.59 -20.93 10.48
CA ARG A 16 8.41 -20.25 9.97
C ARG A 16 7.14 -20.98 10.41
N LYS A 17 7.07 -22.29 10.17
CA LYS A 17 5.94 -23.11 10.59
C LYS A 17 5.74 -23.07 12.11
N HIS A 18 6.82 -23.22 12.88
CA HIS A 18 6.77 -23.17 14.34
C HIS A 18 6.21 -21.84 14.87
N TRP A 19 6.68 -20.71 14.33
CA TRP A 19 6.20 -19.37 14.74
C TRP A 19 4.73 -19.13 14.40
N GLU A 20 4.27 -19.62 13.26
CA GLU A 20 2.87 -19.54 12.87
C GLU A 20 1.96 -20.37 13.79
N GLU A 21 2.28 -21.64 13.99
CA GLU A 21 1.50 -22.58 14.82
C GLU A 21 1.48 -22.14 16.30
N ALA A 22 2.60 -21.72 16.83
CA ALA A 22 2.71 -21.25 18.20
C ALA A 22 2.22 -19.80 18.40
N ARG A 23 1.88 -19.07 17.34
CA ARG A 23 1.53 -17.63 17.37
C ARG A 23 2.58 -16.81 18.15
N THR A 24 3.85 -17.10 17.93
CA THR A 24 4.97 -16.58 18.73
C THR A 24 5.02 -15.06 18.79
N PHE A 25 4.55 -14.37 17.78
CA PHE A 25 4.59 -12.91 17.65
C PHE A 25 3.25 -12.23 17.89
N THR A 26 2.22 -12.98 18.27
CA THR A 26 0.92 -12.42 18.65
C THR A 26 0.98 -11.96 20.11
N PRO A 27 0.80 -10.65 20.40
CA PRO A 27 0.86 -10.16 21.75
C PRO A 27 -0.37 -10.60 22.56
N ASP A 28 -0.17 -10.89 23.85
CA ASP A 28 -1.27 -10.98 24.80
C ASP A 28 -1.65 -9.57 25.25
N MET A 29 -2.81 -9.11 24.80
CA MET A 29 -3.29 -7.75 25.10
C MET A 29 -3.66 -7.55 26.57
N SER A 30 -3.75 -8.62 27.36
CA SER A 30 -4.00 -8.60 28.82
C SER A 30 -2.73 -8.69 29.65
N ALA A 31 -1.59 -9.03 29.03
CA ALA A 31 -0.32 -9.18 29.72
C ALA A 31 0.21 -7.82 30.21
N PRO A 32 0.81 -7.80 31.42
CA PRO A 32 1.51 -6.62 31.91
C PRO A 32 2.74 -6.31 31.03
N GLY A 33 3.08 -5.04 30.89
CA GLY A 33 4.27 -4.60 30.18
C GLY A 33 3.98 -3.33 29.41
N ASP A 34 5.03 -2.54 29.17
CA ASP A 34 4.90 -1.32 28.35
C ASP A 34 4.53 -1.70 26.91
N PRO A 35 3.49 -1.06 26.35
CA PRO A 35 3.11 -1.33 24.96
C PRO A 35 4.17 -0.77 24.00
N TYR A 36 4.45 -1.52 22.94
CA TYR A 36 5.27 -1.08 21.82
C TYR A 36 4.57 -1.50 20.52
N SER A 37 4.16 -0.55 19.72
CA SER A 37 3.40 -0.83 18.50
C SER A 37 4.01 -0.16 17.29
N ILE A 38 4.15 -0.94 16.22
CA ILE A 38 4.54 -0.46 14.89
C ILE A 38 3.54 -0.99 13.88
N VAL A 39 3.21 -0.16 12.89
CA VAL A 39 2.51 -0.57 11.68
C VAL A 39 3.55 -0.69 10.57
N ILE A 40 3.55 -1.81 9.84
CA ILE A 40 4.40 -1.94 8.65
C ILE A 40 4.00 -0.87 7.64
N PRO A 41 4.96 -0.18 6.96
CA PRO A 41 4.61 0.57 5.76
C PRO A 41 4.08 -0.42 4.74
N PRO A 42 2.76 -0.40 4.44
CA PRO A 42 2.15 -1.48 3.69
C PRO A 42 2.63 -1.47 2.25
N PRO A 43 3.24 -2.56 1.74
CA PRO A 43 3.64 -2.63 0.34
C PRO A 43 2.44 -2.50 -0.60
N ASN A 44 2.64 -1.77 -1.71
CA ASN A 44 1.67 -1.65 -2.77
C ASN A 44 1.46 -2.99 -3.49
N VAL A 45 0.21 -3.37 -3.78
CA VAL A 45 -0.12 -4.61 -4.50
C VAL A 45 0.15 -4.51 -6.01
N THR A 46 1.23 -3.82 -6.39
CA THR A 46 1.63 -3.60 -7.79
C THR A 46 2.54 -4.69 -8.36
N GLY A 47 3.12 -5.53 -7.50
CA GLY A 47 4.04 -6.60 -7.89
C GLY A 47 4.64 -7.30 -6.68
N ILE A 48 5.83 -7.85 -6.84
CA ILE A 48 6.59 -8.53 -5.78
C ILE A 48 7.45 -7.53 -4.98
N LEU A 49 7.88 -7.95 -3.78
CA LEU A 49 8.81 -7.17 -2.97
C LEU A 49 10.18 -7.04 -3.64
N HIS A 50 10.90 -5.98 -3.31
CA HIS A 50 12.27 -5.75 -3.72
C HIS A 50 13.16 -5.48 -2.50
N ILE A 51 14.47 -5.39 -2.69
CA ILE A 51 15.45 -5.24 -1.61
C ILE A 51 15.17 -4.05 -0.68
N GLY A 52 14.59 -2.96 -1.20
CA GLY A 52 14.19 -1.80 -0.38
C GLY A 52 13.11 -2.14 0.64
N HIS A 53 12.14 -2.99 0.26
CA HIS A 53 11.14 -3.50 1.20
C HIS A 53 11.79 -4.39 2.26
N ALA A 54 12.69 -5.29 1.85
CA ALA A 54 13.40 -6.17 2.78
C ALA A 54 14.23 -5.37 3.79
N LEU A 55 14.96 -4.35 3.36
CA LEU A 55 15.72 -3.46 4.24
C LEU A 55 14.81 -2.75 5.24
N ASN A 56 13.72 -2.13 4.77
CA ASN A 56 12.78 -1.42 5.63
C ASN A 56 12.17 -2.34 6.69
N GLN A 57 11.71 -3.52 6.28
CA GLN A 57 11.11 -4.50 7.19
C GLN A 57 12.12 -5.07 8.19
N THR A 58 13.35 -5.34 7.75
CA THR A 58 14.42 -5.82 8.64
C THR A 58 14.74 -4.82 9.75
N LEU A 59 14.80 -3.52 9.43
CA LEU A 59 15.01 -2.48 10.44
C LEU A 59 13.89 -2.46 11.48
N GLN A 60 12.65 -2.58 11.07
CA GLN A 60 11.50 -2.64 11.97
C GLN A 60 11.48 -3.94 12.77
N ASP A 61 11.84 -5.07 12.16
CA ASP A 61 11.92 -6.36 12.83
C ASP A 61 12.97 -6.35 13.96
N ILE A 62 14.12 -5.75 13.71
CA ILE A 62 15.16 -5.56 14.74
C ILE A 62 14.60 -4.77 15.93
N LEU A 63 13.89 -3.68 15.69
CA LEU A 63 13.29 -2.86 16.75
C LEU A 63 12.23 -3.66 17.53
N CYS A 64 11.38 -4.40 16.86
CA CYS A 64 10.35 -5.22 17.47
C CYS A 64 10.95 -6.34 18.31
N ARG A 65 11.95 -7.06 17.81
CA ARG A 65 12.66 -8.12 18.54
C ARG A 65 13.42 -7.56 19.75
N HIS A 66 14.09 -6.43 19.59
CA HIS A 66 14.75 -5.76 20.70
C HIS A 66 13.75 -5.32 21.79
N ALA A 67 12.60 -4.76 21.42
CA ALA A 67 11.55 -4.38 22.36
C ALA A 67 11.02 -5.59 23.15
N ARG A 68 10.80 -6.74 22.48
CA ARG A 68 10.42 -8.00 23.15
C ARG A 68 11.48 -8.47 24.13
N GLN A 69 12.76 -8.40 23.77
CA GLN A 69 13.85 -8.74 24.67
C GLN A 69 13.93 -7.85 25.91
N LYS A 70 13.40 -6.60 25.81
CA LYS A 70 13.25 -5.67 26.95
C LYS A 70 11.98 -5.92 27.76
N GLY A 71 11.22 -6.97 27.49
CA GLY A 71 9.98 -7.32 28.20
C GLY A 71 8.77 -6.47 27.82
N LYS A 72 8.82 -5.74 26.70
CA LYS A 72 7.67 -4.96 26.21
C LYS A 72 6.64 -5.86 25.54
N ASN A 73 5.38 -5.45 25.64
CA ASN A 73 4.29 -6.07 24.89
C ASN A 73 4.24 -5.49 23.47
N VAL A 74 4.72 -6.26 22.48
CA VAL A 74 4.99 -5.75 21.14
C VAL A 74 3.92 -6.18 20.15
N LEU A 75 3.28 -5.20 19.51
CA LEU A 75 2.37 -5.40 18.39
C LEU A 75 2.97 -4.80 17.10
N TRP A 76 3.31 -5.65 16.16
CA TRP A 76 3.71 -5.25 14.81
C TRP A 76 2.71 -5.82 13.79
N ILE A 77 1.94 -4.93 13.15
CA ILE A 77 0.81 -5.29 12.28
C ILE A 77 1.29 -5.36 10.84
N PRO A 78 1.13 -6.51 10.15
CA PRO A 78 1.38 -6.64 8.72
C PRO A 78 0.20 -6.13 7.89
N GLY A 79 0.46 -5.78 6.63
CA GLY A 79 -0.60 -5.41 5.71
C GLY A 79 -0.08 -5.06 4.32
N THR A 80 -1.04 -4.78 3.42
CA THR A 80 -0.77 -4.36 2.04
C THR A 80 -1.61 -3.14 1.67
N ASP A 81 -1.09 -2.32 0.74
CA ASP A 81 -1.78 -1.14 0.25
C ASP A 81 -2.40 -1.39 -1.14
N HIS A 82 -3.62 -0.90 -1.33
CA HIS A 82 -4.32 -0.96 -2.62
C HIS A 82 -3.68 -0.07 -3.69
N ALA A 83 -2.95 0.98 -3.30
CA ALA A 83 -2.17 1.88 -4.16
C ALA A 83 -2.91 2.42 -5.39
N GLY A 84 -4.22 2.51 -5.34
CA GLY A 84 -5.15 3.13 -6.30
C GLY A 84 -4.67 3.16 -7.76
N ILE A 85 -4.16 4.32 -8.19
CA ILE A 85 -3.72 4.59 -9.56
C ILE A 85 -2.61 3.61 -10.01
N ALA A 86 -1.63 3.33 -9.15
CA ALA A 86 -0.51 2.46 -9.50
C ALA A 86 -0.98 1.03 -9.80
N THR A 87 -1.89 0.48 -9.00
CA THR A 87 -2.48 -0.85 -9.23
C THR A 87 -3.34 -0.86 -10.50
N GLN A 88 -4.15 0.16 -10.75
CA GLN A 88 -4.89 0.28 -12.01
C GLN A 88 -3.95 0.32 -13.22
N ASN A 89 -2.85 1.06 -13.16
CA ASN A 89 -1.86 1.14 -14.23
C ASN A 89 -1.22 -0.21 -14.57
N VAL A 90 -0.91 -1.05 -13.58
CA VAL A 90 -0.34 -2.38 -13.87
C VAL A 90 -1.37 -3.31 -14.49
N VAL A 91 -2.64 -3.24 -14.05
CA VAL A 91 -3.74 -4.00 -14.66
C VAL A 91 -4.03 -3.50 -16.09
N GLU A 92 -4.00 -2.19 -16.35
CA GLU A 92 -4.11 -1.64 -17.70
C GLU A 92 -3.00 -2.13 -18.63
N ARG A 93 -1.75 -2.20 -18.12
CA ARG A 93 -0.63 -2.78 -18.89
C ARG A 93 -0.82 -4.26 -19.18
N ALA A 94 -1.41 -5.02 -18.25
CA ALA A 94 -1.76 -6.43 -18.48
C ALA A 94 -2.82 -6.56 -19.57
N LEU A 95 -3.89 -5.77 -19.52
CA LEU A 95 -4.93 -5.71 -20.56
C LEU A 95 -4.37 -5.30 -21.93
N ALA A 96 -3.43 -4.34 -21.96
CA ALA A 96 -2.80 -3.91 -23.20
C ALA A 96 -2.03 -5.03 -23.90
N LYS A 97 -1.45 -5.98 -23.14
CA LYS A 97 -0.83 -7.21 -23.73
C LYS A 97 -1.87 -8.13 -24.38
N GLU A 98 -3.12 -8.07 -23.94
CA GLU A 98 -4.27 -8.77 -24.55
C GLU A 98 -4.89 -7.95 -25.71
N GLY A 99 -4.33 -6.80 -26.05
CA GLY A 99 -4.87 -5.89 -27.08
C GLY A 99 -6.12 -5.11 -26.65
N LYS A 100 -6.40 -5.03 -25.35
CA LYS A 100 -7.58 -4.39 -24.77
C LYS A 100 -7.23 -3.15 -23.97
N LYS A 101 -8.16 -2.20 -23.89
CA LYS A 101 -8.09 -1.04 -23.00
C LYS A 101 -9.14 -1.17 -21.89
N ARG A 102 -8.97 -0.48 -20.77
CA ARG A 102 -9.95 -0.50 -19.68
C ARG A 102 -11.36 -0.08 -20.10
N HIS A 103 -11.46 0.84 -21.08
CA HIS A 103 -12.75 1.30 -21.61
C HIS A 103 -13.43 0.25 -22.49
N ASP A 104 -12.66 -0.65 -23.13
CA ASP A 104 -13.20 -1.71 -23.99
C ASP A 104 -13.88 -2.80 -23.15
N VAL A 105 -13.36 -3.07 -21.95
CA VAL A 105 -13.91 -4.11 -21.06
C VAL A 105 -15.02 -3.58 -20.15
N GLY A 106 -15.12 -2.27 -19.96
CA GLY A 106 -16.08 -1.64 -19.06
C GLY A 106 -15.65 -1.67 -17.58
N ARG A 107 -16.38 -0.89 -16.75
CA ARG A 107 -15.99 -0.65 -15.35
C ARG A 107 -15.99 -1.92 -14.50
N GLU A 108 -17.05 -2.72 -14.58
CA GLU A 108 -17.24 -3.90 -13.73
C GLU A 108 -16.17 -4.94 -14.00
N ALA A 109 -15.98 -5.34 -15.26
CA ALA A 109 -14.96 -6.29 -15.65
C ALA A 109 -13.54 -5.77 -15.34
N PHE A 110 -13.28 -4.48 -15.43
CA PHE A 110 -12.01 -3.89 -15.04
C PHE A 110 -11.77 -4.03 -13.51
N ILE A 111 -12.78 -3.74 -12.70
CA ILE A 111 -12.71 -3.89 -11.24
C ILE A 111 -12.47 -5.35 -10.85
N GLU A 112 -13.14 -6.31 -11.50
CA GLU A 112 -12.90 -7.75 -11.27
C GLU A 112 -11.43 -8.11 -11.53
N ARG A 113 -10.86 -7.64 -12.65
CA ARG A 113 -9.43 -7.84 -12.96
C ARG A 113 -8.49 -7.23 -11.92
N VAL A 114 -8.85 -6.05 -11.37
CA VAL A 114 -8.07 -5.42 -10.29
C VAL A 114 -8.12 -6.27 -9.01
N TRP A 115 -9.26 -6.84 -8.65
CA TRP A 115 -9.38 -7.74 -7.51
C TRP A 115 -8.64 -9.07 -7.71
N GLU A 116 -8.67 -9.65 -8.91
CA GLU A 116 -7.86 -10.81 -9.27
C GLU A 116 -6.36 -10.52 -9.10
N TRP A 117 -5.92 -9.37 -9.61
CA TRP A 117 -4.55 -8.88 -9.44
C TRP A 117 -4.16 -8.76 -7.96
N LYS A 118 -5.01 -8.10 -7.17
CA LYS A 118 -4.81 -7.97 -5.70
C LYS A 118 -4.69 -9.33 -5.03
N LYS A 119 -5.57 -10.27 -5.38
CA LYS A 119 -5.53 -11.62 -4.79
C LYS A 119 -4.22 -12.34 -5.10
N GLN A 120 -3.73 -12.23 -6.33
CA GLN A 120 -2.49 -12.87 -6.75
C GLN A 120 -1.27 -12.23 -6.10
N TYR A 121 -1.07 -10.93 -6.31
CA TYR A 121 0.15 -10.24 -5.88
C TYR A 121 0.15 -9.88 -4.39
N GLY A 122 -0.99 -9.57 -3.81
CA GLY A 122 -1.13 -9.38 -2.37
C GLY A 122 -0.75 -10.64 -1.60
N GLY A 123 -1.22 -11.81 -2.05
CA GLY A 123 -0.82 -13.09 -1.47
C GLY A 123 0.69 -13.37 -1.58
N GLN A 124 1.29 -13.10 -2.74
CA GLN A 124 2.74 -13.26 -2.93
C GLN A 124 3.56 -12.35 -2.01
N ILE A 125 3.14 -11.09 -1.85
CA ILE A 125 3.79 -10.13 -0.95
C ILE A 125 3.79 -10.66 0.50
N LEU A 126 2.65 -11.15 0.97
CA LEU A 126 2.52 -11.66 2.33
C LEU A 126 3.40 -12.91 2.55
N GLU A 127 3.45 -13.82 1.58
CA GLU A 127 4.36 -14.97 1.65
C GLU A 127 5.84 -14.53 1.67
N GLN A 128 6.23 -13.55 0.86
CA GLN A 128 7.59 -13.00 0.88
C GLN A 128 7.95 -12.35 2.24
N ILE A 129 6.99 -11.68 2.90
CA ILE A 129 7.18 -11.16 4.26
C ILE A 129 7.39 -12.30 5.27
N LYS A 130 6.67 -13.41 5.11
CA LYS A 130 6.86 -14.61 5.93
C LYS A 130 8.22 -15.27 5.68
N GLU A 131 8.66 -15.34 4.43
CA GLU A 131 9.96 -15.87 4.06
C GLU A 131 11.12 -15.04 4.62
N LEU A 132 10.96 -13.71 4.74
CA LEU A 132 11.91 -12.85 5.44
C LEU A 132 11.98 -13.12 6.95
N GLY A 133 11.06 -13.92 7.50
CA GLY A 133 11.01 -14.22 8.93
C GLY A 133 10.57 -13.04 9.79
N SER A 134 9.86 -12.08 9.24
CA SER A 134 9.38 -10.89 9.95
C SER A 134 8.48 -11.25 11.13
N SER A 135 8.78 -10.71 12.31
CA SER A 135 8.09 -11.03 13.57
C SER A 135 6.78 -10.25 13.75
N VAL A 136 5.93 -10.28 12.73
CA VAL A 136 4.62 -9.61 12.70
C VAL A 136 3.51 -10.47 13.28
N ASP A 137 2.42 -9.84 13.71
CA ASP A 137 1.22 -10.54 14.17
C ASP A 137 0.28 -10.86 13.00
N TRP A 138 0.40 -12.07 12.46
CA TRP A 138 -0.40 -12.56 11.34
C TRP A 138 -1.91 -12.67 11.64
N THR A 139 -2.33 -12.60 12.91
CA THR A 139 -3.75 -12.63 13.27
C THR A 139 -4.45 -11.28 13.01
N ARG A 140 -3.67 -10.23 12.73
CA ARG A 140 -4.14 -8.86 12.49
C ARG A 140 -3.71 -8.31 11.13
N GLU A 141 -3.46 -9.21 10.15
CA GLU A 141 -3.24 -8.77 8.77
C GLU A 141 -4.35 -7.83 8.31
N ALA A 142 -3.97 -6.75 7.63
CA ALA A 142 -4.89 -5.74 7.12
C ALA A 142 -4.60 -5.34 5.68
N PHE A 143 -5.63 -5.02 4.95
CA PHE A 143 -5.55 -4.42 3.63
C PHE A 143 -6.25 -3.05 3.65
N THR A 144 -5.65 -2.04 3.04
CA THR A 144 -6.14 -0.65 3.15
C THR A 144 -7.57 -0.42 2.64
N MET A 145 -8.15 -1.38 1.88
CA MET A 145 -9.56 -1.34 1.46
C MET A 145 -10.46 -2.33 2.20
N ASP A 146 -10.01 -2.92 3.32
CA ASP A 146 -10.88 -3.76 4.15
C ASP A 146 -12.08 -2.96 4.68
N ASP A 147 -13.20 -3.63 4.87
CA ASP A 147 -14.47 -3.01 5.26
C ASP A 147 -14.40 -2.16 6.54
N ASN A 148 -13.63 -2.61 7.52
CA ASN A 148 -13.43 -1.88 8.77
C ASN A 148 -12.64 -0.58 8.54
N LEU A 149 -11.58 -0.61 7.71
CA LEU A 149 -10.80 0.56 7.34
C LEU A 149 -11.60 1.52 6.46
N ALA A 150 -12.32 0.99 5.48
CA ALA A 150 -13.22 1.80 4.64
C ALA A 150 -14.32 2.52 5.46
N ARG A 151 -14.84 1.88 6.51
CA ARG A 151 -15.78 2.52 7.45
C ARG A 151 -15.10 3.61 8.28
N ALA A 152 -13.87 3.36 8.75
CA ALA A 152 -13.11 4.34 9.51
C ALA A 152 -12.83 5.59 8.68
N VAL A 153 -12.35 5.43 7.45
CA VAL A 153 -12.09 6.54 6.52
C VAL A 153 -13.36 7.37 6.28
N ARG A 154 -14.49 6.71 5.99
CA ARG A 154 -15.77 7.42 5.80
C ARG A 154 -16.23 8.17 7.06
N LYS A 155 -16.05 7.58 8.23
CA LYS A 155 -16.40 8.23 9.50
C LYS A 155 -15.59 9.51 9.72
N VAL A 156 -14.26 9.43 9.52
CA VAL A 156 -13.36 10.59 9.65
C VAL A 156 -13.69 11.66 8.63
N PHE A 157 -13.91 11.29 7.36
CA PHE A 157 -14.30 12.23 6.32
C PHE A 157 -15.58 13.00 6.68
N VAL A 158 -16.62 12.31 7.11
CA VAL A 158 -17.89 12.92 7.51
C VAL A 158 -17.72 13.83 8.73
N GLN A 159 -16.88 13.43 9.68
CA GLN A 159 -16.60 14.23 10.87
C GLN A 159 -15.90 15.54 10.49
N LEU A 160 -14.82 15.47 9.71
CA LEU A 160 -14.07 16.65 9.26
C LEU A 160 -14.94 17.60 8.43
N TYR A 161 -15.86 17.05 7.60
CA TYR A 161 -16.82 17.86 6.87
C TYR A 161 -17.80 18.59 7.81
N LYS A 162 -18.33 17.92 8.83
CA LYS A 162 -19.22 18.54 9.82
C LYS A 162 -18.52 19.61 10.66
N GLU A 163 -17.24 19.45 10.92
CA GLU A 163 -16.41 20.41 11.63
C GLU A 163 -15.96 21.60 10.74
N GLY A 164 -16.30 21.58 9.44
CA GLY A 164 -15.92 22.63 8.47
C GLY A 164 -14.46 22.62 8.06
N LEU A 165 -13.70 21.57 8.41
CA LEU A 165 -12.27 21.44 8.09
C LEU A 165 -12.04 21.03 6.63
N ILE A 166 -13.01 20.35 6.02
CA ILE A 166 -13.00 20.04 4.60
C ILE A 166 -14.26 20.55 3.93
N TYR A 167 -14.12 21.06 2.73
CA TYR A 167 -15.21 21.62 1.93
C TYR A 167 -14.94 21.44 0.44
N LYS A 168 -15.98 21.55 -0.38
CA LYS A 168 -15.85 21.53 -1.84
C LYS A 168 -15.54 22.93 -2.35
N GLY A 169 -14.42 23.08 -3.05
CA GLY A 169 -14.00 24.36 -3.63
C GLY A 169 -13.38 24.17 -5.01
N LYS A 170 -13.14 25.31 -5.70
CA LYS A 170 -12.36 25.34 -6.94
C LYS A 170 -10.90 25.55 -6.57
N TYR A 171 -10.02 24.70 -7.08
CA TYR A 171 -8.59 24.76 -6.86
C TYR A 171 -7.83 24.30 -8.12
N ILE A 172 -6.62 24.82 -8.33
CA ILE A 172 -5.74 24.31 -9.39
C ILE A 172 -5.13 23.03 -8.89
N VAL A 173 -5.26 21.95 -9.67
CA VAL A 173 -4.74 20.62 -9.34
C VAL A 173 -3.89 20.08 -10.48
N ASN A 174 -2.91 19.23 -10.14
CA ASN A 174 -2.22 18.44 -11.14
C ASN A 174 -3.21 17.44 -11.75
N TRP A 175 -3.36 17.47 -13.06
CA TRP A 175 -4.31 16.63 -13.77
C TRP A 175 -3.62 15.75 -14.80
N CYS A 176 -3.86 14.44 -14.76
CA CYS A 176 -3.39 13.51 -15.77
C CYS A 176 -4.47 13.29 -16.86
N PRO A 177 -4.23 13.77 -18.10
CA PRO A 177 -5.21 13.59 -19.20
C PRO A 177 -5.31 12.14 -19.67
N ARG A 178 -4.33 11.29 -19.35
CA ARG A 178 -4.38 9.85 -19.66
C ARG A 178 -5.22 9.09 -18.63
N CYS A 179 -4.98 9.35 -17.34
CA CYS A 179 -5.66 8.65 -16.25
C CYS A 179 -7.03 9.25 -15.94
N HIS A 180 -7.30 10.47 -16.43
CA HIS A 180 -8.51 11.25 -16.15
C HIS A 180 -8.74 11.44 -14.64
N THR A 181 -7.68 11.79 -13.92
CA THR A 181 -7.71 12.02 -12.47
C THR A 181 -6.75 13.11 -12.04
N ALA A 182 -6.99 13.69 -10.87
CA ALA A 182 -6.03 14.52 -10.19
C ALA A 182 -4.88 13.64 -9.64
N LEU A 183 -3.69 14.23 -9.54
CA LEU A 183 -2.49 13.62 -8.98
C LEU A 183 -2.03 14.43 -7.76
N ALA A 184 -1.42 13.75 -6.79
CA ALA A 184 -0.73 14.41 -5.69
C ALA A 184 0.61 15.01 -6.17
N ASP A 185 1.15 15.98 -5.43
CA ASP A 185 2.37 16.69 -5.85
C ASP A 185 3.60 15.78 -5.88
N ASP A 186 3.64 14.77 -5.04
CA ASP A 186 4.71 13.75 -4.99
C ASP A 186 4.63 12.71 -6.12
N GLU A 187 3.54 12.71 -6.90
CA GLU A 187 3.36 11.85 -8.07
C GLU A 187 3.70 12.56 -9.40
N VAL A 188 4.20 13.82 -9.34
CA VAL A 188 4.43 14.67 -10.51
C VAL A 188 5.87 15.16 -10.56
N ASP A 189 6.54 14.87 -11.67
CA ASP A 189 7.84 15.45 -12.00
C ASP A 189 7.65 16.81 -12.69
N HIS A 190 8.28 17.85 -12.14
CA HIS A 190 8.26 19.18 -12.72
C HIS A 190 9.40 19.33 -13.75
N VAL A 191 9.04 19.68 -14.99
CA VAL A 191 10.01 19.90 -16.08
C VAL A 191 9.76 21.28 -16.68
N ASP A 192 10.80 22.10 -16.68
CA ASP A 192 10.75 23.41 -17.34
C ASP A 192 10.60 23.27 -18.84
N SER A 193 9.59 23.93 -19.40
CA SER A 193 9.37 23.97 -20.84
C SER A 193 9.21 25.41 -21.33
N LYS A 194 9.74 25.69 -22.52
CA LYS A 194 9.51 26.99 -23.19
C LYS A 194 8.09 27.00 -23.77
N GLY A 195 7.26 27.89 -23.26
CA GLY A 195 5.91 28.11 -23.73
C GLY A 195 5.66 29.56 -24.13
N SER A 196 4.51 29.87 -24.68
CA SER A 196 4.07 31.20 -25.02
C SER A 196 2.65 31.43 -24.57
N LEU A 197 2.37 32.63 -24.08
CA LEU A 197 1.01 33.07 -23.87
C LEU A 197 0.56 33.89 -25.08
N TRP A 198 -0.53 33.44 -25.70
CA TRP A 198 -1.08 34.07 -26.89
C TRP A 198 -2.22 35.00 -26.48
N HIS A 199 -2.07 36.28 -26.79
CA HIS A 199 -3.13 37.28 -26.64
C HIS A 199 -3.84 37.45 -27.99
N VAL A 200 -5.12 37.08 -28.08
CA VAL A 200 -5.96 37.25 -29.23
C VAL A 200 -6.89 38.41 -28.95
N ARG A 201 -6.84 39.43 -29.78
CA ARG A 201 -7.76 40.58 -29.74
C ARG A 201 -8.98 40.29 -30.59
N TYR A 202 -10.15 40.50 -30.00
CA TYR A 202 -11.41 40.48 -30.72
C TYR A 202 -11.95 41.91 -30.68
N ASP A 203 -12.04 42.54 -31.83
CA ASP A 203 -12.64 43.87 -31.96
C ASP A 203 -14.17 43.76 -31.93
N PHE A 204 -14.79 44.68 -31.25
CA PHE A 204 -16.27 44.76 -31.27
C PHE A 204 -16.76 45.26 -32.64
N ALA A 205 -18.00 44.89 -33.02
CA ALA A 205 -18.58 45.26 -34.32
C ALA A 205 -18.79 46.78 -34.48
N ASP A 206 -18.81 47.51 -33.35
CA ASP A 206 -18.92 48.97 -33.30
C ASP A 206 -17.56 49.69 -33.37
N GLY A 207 -16.46 48.95 -33.44
CA GLY A 207 -15.11 49.49 -33.57
C GLY A 207 -14.47 49.93 -32.23
N SER A 208 -15.08 49.63 -31.09
CA SER A 208 -14.52 49.93 -29.74
C SER A 208 -13.57 48.84 -29.19
#